data_9566c1e4af196ff1662456589cbc537b
#
_entry.id   9566c1e4af196ff1662456589cbc537b
#
_cell.length_a   1.000
_cell.length_b   1.000
_cell.length_c   1.000
_cell.angle_alpha   90.00
_cell.angle_beta   90.00
_cell.angle_gamma   90.00
#
_symmetry.space_group_name_H-M   'P 1'
#
loop_
_entity.id
_entity.type
_entity.pdbx_description
1 polymer ?
#
loop_
_entity_poly.entity_id
_entity_poly.type
_entity_poly.pdbx_seq_one_letter_code
_entity_poly.pdbx_strand_id
1 'polypeptide(L)' 'MDWRYDLGEDVYVIIKAPQLRIHIRKYFVPNGEWTLHPTKRGVTLSLYEWKELEKTIPLFEDRGPELRTIWTIK' A
#
# COMPACT_ATOMS: atom_id res chain seq x y z
N MET A 1 5.37 8.46 -15.65
CA MET A 1 5.35 6.99 -15.62
C MET A 1 4.97 6.52 -14.24
N ASP A 2 4.04 5.57 -14.16
CA ASP A 2 3.56 5.05 -12.88
C ASP A 2 3.87 3.57 -12.77
N TRP A 3 4.21 3.13 -11.56
CA TRP A 3 4.34 1.70 -11.24
C TRP A 3 3.20 1.33 -10.31
N ARG A 4 2.67 0.12 -10.48
CA ARG A 4 1.52 -0.34 -9.71
C ARG A 4 1.72 -1.78 -9.28
N TYR A 5 1.49 -2.05 -8.00
CA TYR A 5 1.57 -3.39 -7.42
C TYR A 5 0.28 -3.71 -6.69
N ASP A 6 -0.27 -4.87 -6.96
CA ASP A 6 -1.48 -5.37 -6.32
C ASP A 6 -1.07 -6.12 -5.04
N LEU A 7 -1.56 -5.66 -3.89
CA LEU A 7 -1.29 -6.31 -2.61
C LEU A 7 -2.39 -7.29 -2.21
N GLY A 8 -3.43 -7.44 -3.05
CA GLY A 8 -4.60 -8.22 -2.71
C GLY A 8 -5.64 -7.39 -1.94
N GLU A 9 -6.86 -7.90 -1.88
CA GLU A 9 -7.96 -7.25 -1.16
C GLU A 9 -8.22 -5.81 -1.62
N ASP A 10 -8.03 -5.56 -2.92
CA ASP A 10 -8.23 -4.26 -3.55
C ASP A 10 -7.26 -3.18 -3.08
N VAL A 11 -6.18 -3.56 -2.41
CA VAL A 11 -5.14 -2.62 -1.99
C VAL A 11 -4.02 -2.61 -2.99
N TYR A 12 -3.61 -1.43 -3.42
CA TYR A 12 -2.54 -1.26 -4.39
C TYR A 12 -1.49 -0.28 -3.87
N VAL A 13 -0.25 -0.55 -4.24
CA VAL A 13 0.83 0.41 -4.09
C VAL A 13 1.05 1.04 -5.45
N ILE A 14 0.89 2.34 -5.55
CA ILE A 14 1.12 3.06 -6.80
C ILE A 14 2.19 4.11 -6.58
N ILE A 15 3.24 4.02 -7.38
CA ILE A 15 4.35 4.98 -7.33
C ILE A 15 4.22 5.89 -8.54
N LYS A 16 4.05 7.17 -8.28
CA LYS A 16 3.86 8.17 -9.33
C LYS A 16 5.10 9.03 -9.51
N ALA A 17 5.58 9.09 -10.74
CA ALA A 17 6.66 9.99 -11.16
C ALA A 17 6.03 11.26 -11.75
N PRO A 18 6.74 12.37 -11.80
CA PRO A 18 8.14 12.55 -11.38
C PRO A 18 8.37 12.79 -9.88
N GLN A 19 7.34 13.13 -9.11
CA GLN A 19 7.50 13.48 -7.71
C GLN A 19 7.77 12.30 -6.78
N LEU A 20 7.72 11.09 -7.30
CA LEU A 20 7.94 9.87 -6.53
C LEU A 20 7.08 9.82 -5.26
N ARG A 21 5.78 10.02 -5.46
CA ARG A 21 4.81 9.83 -4.39
C ARG A 21 4.34 8.38 -4.39
N ILE A 22 4.29 7.80 -3.22
CA ILE A 22 3.88 6.41 -3.05
C ILE A 22 2.48 6.41 -2.43
N HIS A 23 1.51 5.88 -3.16
CA HIS A 23 0.13 5.76 -2.68
C HIS A 23 -0.12 4.31 -2.31
N ILE A 24 -0.48 4.07 -1.06
CA ILE A 24 -0.90 2.76 -0.59
C ILE A 24 -2.36 2.92 -0.18
N ARG A 25 -3.28 2.36 -0.99
CA ARG A 25 -4.68 2.63 -0.73
C ARG A 25 -5.58 1.59 -1.36
N LYS A 26 -6.80 1.52 -0.87
CA LYS A 26 -7.83 0.72 -1.51
C LYS A 26 -8.34 1.42 -2.76
N TYR A 27 -8.56 0.63 -3.80
CA TYR A 27 -9.13 1.08 -5.05
C TYR A 27 -10.36 0.27 -5.37
N PHE A 28 -11.17 0.76 -6.28
CA PHE A 28 -12.33 0.02 -6.76
C PHE A 28 -12.54 0.31 -8.24
N VAL A 29 -13.26 -0.59 -8.90
CA VAL A 29 -13.66 -0.40 -10.29
C VAL A 29 -15.16 -0.17 -10.28
N PRO A 30 -15.61 1.03 -10.62
CA PRO A 30 -17.04 1.31 -10.70
C PRO A 30 -17.73 0.44 -11.75
N ASN A 31 -19.00 0.17 -11.55
CA ASN A 31 -19.78 -0.62 -12.51
C ASN A 31 -19.74 0.05 -13.89
N GLY A 32 -19.42 -0.74 -14.91
CA GLY A 32 -19.37 -0.24 -16.27
C GLY A 32 -18.06 0.42 -16.65
N GLU A 33 -17.08 0.44 -15.75
CA GLU A 33 -15.77 1.01 -16.04
C GLU A 33 -14.69 -0.05 -15.93
N TRP A 34 -13.52 0.28 -16.48
CA TRP A 34 -12.37 -0.63 -16.49
C TRP A 34 -11.16 -0.06 -15.76
N THR A 35 -11.29 1.16 -15.20
CA THR A 35 -10.19 1.83 -14.54
C THR A 35 -10.37 1.78 -13.02
N LEU A 36 -9.23 1.70 -12.33
CA LEU A 36 -9.22 1.75 -10.87
C LEU A 36 -9.42 3.17 -10.39
N HIS A 37 -10.30 3.33 -9.40
CA HIS A 37 -10.56 4.60 -8.76
C HIS A 37 -10.12 4.54 -7.31
N PRO A 38 -9.38 5.54 -6.82
CA PRO A 38 -8.93 5.54 -5.43
C PRO A 38 -10.08 5.79 -4.47
N THR A 39 -9.97 5.19 -3.29
CA THR A 39 -10.86 5.48 -2.18
C THR A 39 -10.13 6.36 -1.17
N LYS A 40 -10.84 6.80 -0.12
CA LYS A 40 -10.22 7.56 0.97
C LYS A 40 -9.43 6.67 1.92
N ARG A 41 -9.50 5.35 1.74
CA ARG A 41 -8.83 4.39 2.63
C ARG A 41 -7.41 4.15 2.16
N GLY A 42 -6.49 4.94 2.70
CA GLY A 42 -5.09 4.80 2.33
C GLY A 42 -4.26 5.98 2.76
N VAL A 43 -3.00 5.94 2.38
CA VAL A 43 -2.02 6.97 2.70
C VAL A 43 -1.21 7.31 1.47
N THR A 44 -0.67 8.51 1.46
CA THR A 44 0.29 8.94 0.45
C THR A 44 1.59 9.28 1.17
N LEU A 45 2.67 8.64 0.73
CA LEU A 45 3.98 8.81 1.34
C LEU A 45 4.93 9.49 0.37
N SER A 46 5.81 10.33 0.91
CA SER A 46 6.95 10.81 0.16
C SER A 46 7.98 9.70 0.04
N LEU A 47 8.98 9.89 -0.83
CA LEU A 47 10.06 8.90 -0.93
C LEU A 47 10.80 8.75 0.40
N TYR A 48 10.99 9.86 1.11
CA TYR A 48 11.64 9.81 2.42
C TYR A 48 10.85 8.95 3.41
N GLU A 49 9.55 9.20 3.50
CA GLU A 49 8.68 8.43 4.40
C GLU A 49 8.66 6.96 4.01
N TRP A 50 8.63 6.66 2.73
CA TRP A 50 8.68 5.30 2.24
C TRP A 50 9.96 4.59 2.68
N LYS A 51 11.10 5.27 2.53
CA LYS A 51 12.38 4.68 2.93
C LYS A 51 12.47 4.45 4.43
N GLU A 52 11.89 5.34 5.23
CA GLU A 52 11.84 5.14 6.67
C GLU A 52 10.95 3.96 7.04
N LEU A 53 9.81 3.81 6.37
CA LEU A 53 8.94 2.67 6.56
C LEU A 53 9.67 1.37 6.19
N GLU A 54 10.37 1.37 5.09
CA GLU A 54 11.12 0.21 4.60
C GLU A 54 12.11 -0.32 5.64
N LYS A 55 12.72 0.56 6.40
CA LYS A 55 13.66 0.17 7.47
C LYS A 55 12.96 -0.56 8.61
N THR A 56 11.67 -0.35 8.79
CA THR A 56 10.94 -0.98 9.90
C THR A 56 10.44 -2.37 9.57
N ILE A 57 10.36 -2.72 8.29
CA ILE A 57 9.82 -4.01 7.86
C ILE A 57 10.57 -5.20 8.47
N PRO A 58 11.92 -5.23 8.45
CA PRO A 58 12.66 -6.33 9.08
C PRO A 58 12.38 -6.46 10.57
N LEU A 59 12.11 -5.33 11.25
CA LEU A 59 11.79 -5.34 12.67
C LEU A 59 10.44 -6.02 12.93
N PHE A 60 9.49 -5.80 12.05
CA PHE A 60 8.19 -6.46 12.14
C PHE A 60 8.32 -7.95 11.86
N GLU A 61 9.19 -8.35 10.95
CA GLU A 61 9.41 -9.75 10.63
C GLU A 61 10.00 -10.51 11.81
N ASP A 62 10.87 -9.87 12.61
CA ASP A 62 11.42 -10.47 13.82
C ASP A 62 10.32 -10.73 14.86
N ARG A 63 9.22 -10.02 14.79
CA ARG A 63 8.07 -10.21 15.68
C ARG A 63 6.91 -10.91 14.97
N GLY A 64 7.25 -11.67 13.94
CA GLY A 64 6.28 -12.32 13.06
C GLY A 64 5.18 -13.09 13.75
N PRO A 65 5.48 -13.96 14.75
CA PRO A 65 4.42 -14.70 15.43
C PRO A 65 3.39 -13.81 16.11
N GLU A 66 3.83 -12.74 16.74
CA GLU A 66 2.92 -11.79 17.38
C GLU A 66 2.05 -11.07 16.36
N LEU A 67 2.67 -10.63 15.28
CA LEU A 67 1.97 -9.93 14.21
C LEU A 67 0.95 -10.82 13.51
N ARG A 68 1.30 -12.09 13.31
CA ARG A 68 0.37 -13.05 12.71
C ARG A 68 -0.87 -13.22 13.55
N THR A 69 -0.71 -13.25 14.86
CA THR A 69 -1.84 -13.34 15.76
C THR A 69 -2.76 -12.14 15.61
N ILE A 70 -2.20 -10.94 15.50
CA ILE A 70 -2.96 -9.72 15.30
C ILE A 70 -3.69 -9.76 13.95
N TRP A 71 -3.01 -10.19 12.89
CA TRP A 71 -3.60 -10.22 11.56
C TRP A 71 -4.72 -11.25 11.44
N THR A 72 -4.68 -12.33 12.19
CA THR A 72 -5.68 -13.39 12.11
C THR A 72 -6.93 -13.12 12.94
N ILE A 73 -6.90 -12.12 13.78
CA ILE A 73 -8.03 -11.75 14.64
C ILE A 73 -9.13 -10.98 13.88
N LYS A 74 -8.92 -10.67 12.67
CA LYS A 74 -9.89 -9.91 11.87
C LYS A 74 -11.29 -10.53 11.89
#